data_3149333cc716efa02a5915b80933ce8d
#
_entry.id   3149333cc716efa02a5915b80933ce8d
#
_cell.length_a   1.000
_cell.length_b   1.000
_cell.length_c   1.000
_cell.angle_alpha   90.00
_cell.angle_beta   90.00
_cell.angle_gamma   90.00
#
_symmetry.space_group_name_H-M   'P 1'
#
loop_
_entity.id
_entity.type
_entity.pdbx_description
1 polymer ?
#
loop_
_entity_poly.entity_id
_entity_poly.type
_entity_poly.pdbx_seq_one_letter_code
_entity_poly.pdbx_strand_id
1 'polypeptide(L)'
;MNAPQQAEIEKDSVAEAMTAVLQAQRADYTAEGHVSAEVRIDRMRRGMTSIHKHQGQLVEALSTDFGCRPRELSMITDVSASIMPFKSAIKHVKHWMKPDKRKTMFPLNVLGGRSWIEYQPLGVVGVISPWNFPANLTFAPIADILAAGNRAMVKPSEFTPAVSEVMADIVKDAWDEKEVAIFPGGPETGVAFSNLPFDHLLFTGATGIARHIMAAAAKNLVPVTLELGGKSPVILSRSADIKQAMSRVMLGKTMNAGQICLAPDYLMVPEESVDEVIAEIHSAVAEMYPKLLDNGQYTSMINERHFSRMQENLADAKAKGAEIIECNPAAEDFSLQQGTHKLPPTIVKNPTEDMRILDEEIFGPLLPIKTYKNFSETIDYVNSK
;
A
#
# COMPACT_ATOMS: atom_id res chain seq x y z
N MET A 1 6.58 18.14 -35.35
CA MET A 1 7.32 17.25 -34.44
C MET A 1 6.63 15.91 -34.42
N ASN A 2 7.36 14.80 -34.47
CA ASN A 2 6.81 13.45 -34.43
C ASN A 2 6.45 13.10 -32.97
N ALA A 3 5.41 12.28 -32.73
CA ALA A 3 4.98 11.86 -31.40
C ALA A 3 6.11 11.41 -30.44
N PRO A 4 7.16 10.68 -30.88
CA PRO A 4 8.30 10.35 -30.03
C PRO A 4 9.11 11.57 -29.57
N GLN A 5 9.28 12.59 -30.40
CA GLN A 5 9.98 13.82 -30.03
C GLN A 5 9.19 14.67 -29.03
N GLN A 6 7.86 14.72 -29.15
CA GLN A 6 7.00 15.38 -28.18
C GLN A 6 7.06 14.69 -26.81
N ALA A 7 6.99 13.37 -26.77
CA ALA A 7 7.08 12.59 -25.52
C ALA A 7 8.47 12.75 -24.84
N GLU A 8 9.55 12.90 -25.59
CA GLU A 8 10.89 13.12 -25.06
C GLU A 8 11.06 14.53 -24.47
N ILE A 9 10.51 15.55 -25.15
CA ILE A 9 10.49 16.94 -24.65
C ILE A 9 9.63 17.08 -23.39
N GLU A 10 8.46 16.46 -23.33
CA GLU A 10 7.60 16.46 -22.14
C GLU A 10 8.28 15.75 -20.95
N LYS A 11 8.97 14.66 -21.19
CA LYS A 11 9.73 13.91 -20.18
C LYS A 11 10.85 14.73 -19.58
N ASP A 12 11.63 15.42 -20.40
CA ASP A 12 12.73 16.27 -19.94
C ASP A 12 12.20 17.45 -19.14
N SER A 13 11.08 18.07 -19.57
CA SER A 13 10.46 19.18 -18.85
C SER A 13 9.92 18.79 -17.47
N VAL A 14 9.36 17.59 -17.32
CA VAL A 14 8.87 17.08 -16.02
C VAL A 14 10.05 16.76 -15.08
N ALA A 15 11.13 16.17 -15.57
CA ALA A 15 12.34 15.89 -14.80
C ALA A 15 13.02 17.19 -14.33
N GLU A 16 13.08 18.22 -15.18
CA GLU A 16 13.58 19.55 -14.83
C GLU A 16 12.70 20.23 -13.77
N ALA A 17 11.37 20.17 -13.93
CA ALA A 17 10.43 20.73 -12.94
C ALA A 17 10.59 20.06 -11.56
N MET A 18 10.67 18.72 -11.52
CA MET A 18 10.91 17.99 -10.27
C MET A 18 12.25 18.35 -9.63
N THR A 19 13.30 18.53 -10.45
CA THR A 19 14.62 18.94 -9.97
C THR A 19 14.59 20.35 -9.39
N ALA A 20 13.90 21.28 -10.03
CA ALA A 20 13.74 22.65 -9.55
C ALA A 20 13.00 22.70 -8.21
N VAL A 21 11.93 21.92 -8.06
CA VAL A 21 11.18 21.83 -6.79
C VAL A 21 12.04 21.22 -5.69
N LEU A 22 12.79 20.14 -5.97
CA LEU A 22 13.72 19.56 -5.00
C LEU A 22 14.74 20.58 -4.50
N GLN A 23 15.32 21.38 -5.40
CA GLN A 23 16.26 22.43 -5.04
C GLN A 23 15.61 23.54 -4.23
N ALA A 24 14.39 23.95 -4.60
CA ALA A 24 13.63 24.96 -3.87
C ALA A 24 13.27 24.50 -2.45
N GLN A 25 12.85 23.23 -2.29
CA GLN A 25 12.59 22.61 -0.98
C GLN A 25 13.85 22.54 -0.12
N ARG A 26 15.01 22.19 -0.69
CA ARG A 26 16.29 22.17 0.03
C ARG A 26 16.73 23.55 0.47
N ALA A 27 16.59 24.53 -0.41
CA ALA A 27 16.93 25.93 -0.07
C ALA A 27 16.05 26.45 1.06
N ASP A 28 14.75 26.19 1.00
CA ASP A 28 13.78 26.57 2.04
C ASP A 28 14.04 25.85 3.36
N TYR A 29 14.29 24.53 3.31
CA TYR A 29 14.65 23.74 4.48
C TYR A 29 15.91 24.28 5.18
N THR A 30 16.94 24.61 4.39
CA THR A 30 18.20 25.15 4.93
C THR A 30 18.01 26.53 5.52
N ALA A 31 17.20 27.40 4.89
CA ALA A 31 16.92 28.75 5.36
C ALA A 31 16.05 28.75 6.63
N GLU A 32 15.08 27.84 6.74
CA GLU A 32 14.22 27.71 7.92
C GLU A 32 15.01 27.19 9.15
N GLY A 33 15.97 26.31 8.94
CA GLY A 33 16.79 25.72 10.01
C GLY A 33 15.98 24.86 10.96
N HIS A 34 16.05 25.10 12.27
CA HIS A 34 15.35 24.29 13.26
C HIS A 34 13.83 24.58 13.26
N VAL A 35 13.06 23.59 12.80
CA VAL A 35 11.59 23.67 12.75
C VAL A 35 11.01 23.35 14.13
N SER A 36 10.28 24.32 14.71
CA SER A 36 9.64 24.13 16.02
C SER A 36 8.49 23.11 15.98
N ALA A 37 8.10 22.61 17.15
CA ALA A 37 6.95 21.70 17.25
C ALA A 37 5.65 22.37 16.80
N GLU A 38 5.49 23.66 17.02
CA GLU A 38 4.33 24.45 16.64
C GLU A 38 4.17 24.51 15.12
N VAL A 39 5.26 24.75 14.39
CA VAL A 39 5.27 24.77 12.92
C VAL A 39 4.97 23.39 12.36
N ARG A 40 5.59 22.32 12.91
CA ARG A 40 5.29 20.94 12.50
C ARG A 40 3.82 20.59 12.71
N ILE A 41 3.25 20.96 13.87
CA ILE A 41 1.83 20.76 14.21
C ILE A 41 0.92 21.53 13.24
N ASP A 42 1.27 22.78 12.89
CA ASP A 42 0.52 23.57 11.93
C ASP A 42 0.46 22.89 10.57
N ARG A 43 1.62 22.49 10.02
CA ARG A 43 1.70 21.75 8.75
C ARG A 43 0.82 20.50 8.76
N MET A 44 0.86 19.71 9.84
CA MET A 44 0.04 18.52 9.99
C MET A 44 -1.45 18.82 10.08
N ARG A 45 -1.85 19.90 10.78
CA ARG A 45 -3.25 20.32 10.88
C ARG A 45 -3.82 20.76 9.55
N ARG A 46 -3.06 21.51 8.76
CA ARG A 46 -3.47 21.95 7.42
C ARG A 46 -3.75 20.72 6.53
N GLY A 47 -2.85 19.75 6.51
CA GLY A 47 -3.06 18.49 5.75
C GLY A 47 -4.30 17.73 6.19
N MET A 48 -4.47 17.52 7.50
CA MET A 48 -5.65 16.83 8.04
C MET A 48 -6.95 17.56 7.68
N THR A 49 -6.97 18.89 7.74
CA THR A 49 -8.13 19.70 7.39
C THR A 49 -8.47 19.61 5.90
N SER A 50 -7.47 19.66 5.03
CA SER A 50 -7.66 19.54 3.59
C SER A 50 -8.15 18.15 3.20
N ILE A 51 -7.58 17.08 3.75
CA ILE A 51 -8.08 15.71 3.52
C ILE A 51 -9.57 15.60 3.92
N HIS A 52 -9.95 16.14 5.08
CA HIS A 52 -11.34 16.12 5.51
C HIS A 52 -12.26 16.93 4.59
N LYS A 53 -11.81 18.09 4.10
CA LYS A 53 -12.54 18.93 3.15
C LYS A 53 -12.81 18.20 1.83
N HIS A 54 -11.84 17.45 1.32
CA HIS A 54 -11.90 16.75 0.03
C HIS A 54 -12.38 15.28 0.13
N GLN A 55 -12.81 14.80 1.30
CA GLN A 55 -13.16 13.39 1.53
C GLN A 55 -14.21 12.83 0.57
N GLY A 56 -15.21 13.64 0.19
CA GLY A 56 -16.24 13.23 -0.77
C GLY A 56 -15.67 12.98 -2.15
N GLN A 57 -14.83 13.89 -2.64
CA GLN A 57 -14.14 13.77 -3.92
C GLN A 57 -13.19 12.57 -3.96
N LEU A 58 -12.45 12.31 -2.86
CA LEU A 58 -11.59 11.12 -2.75
C LEU A 58 -12.39 9.82 -2.90
N VAL A 59 -13.54 9.72 -2.23
CA VAL A 59 -14.38 8.52 -2.30
C VAL A 59 -14.93 8.29 -3.71
N GLU A 60 -15.36 9.36 -4.38
CA GLU A 60 -15.85 9.29 -5.77
C GLU A 60 -14.73 8.91 -6.74
N ALA A 61 -13.56 9.52 -6.60
CA ALA A 61 -12.38 9.21 -7.40
C ALA A 61 -11.92 7.75 -7.22
N LEU A 62 -11.89 7.23 -5.99
CA LEU A 62 -11.61 5.84 -5.71
C LEU A 62 -12.60 4.88 -6.38
N SER A 63 -13.90 5.21 -6.35
CA SER A 63 -14.91 4.41 -7.06
C SER A 63 -14.73 4.46 -8.58
N THR A 64 -14.34 5.61 -9.11
CA THR A 64 -14.08 5.81 -10.55
C THR A 64 -12.88 4.98 -11.01
N ASP A 65 -11.74 5.09 -10.32
CA ASP A 65 -10.50 4.42 -10.72
C ASP A 65 -10.60 2.89 -10.60
N PHE A 66 -11.34 2.37 -9.61
CA PHE A 66 -11.57 0.93 -9.46
C PHE A 66 -12.72 0.38 -10.31
N GLY A 67 -13.56 1.25 -10.89
CA GLY A 67 -14.80 0.87 -11.55
C GLY A 67 -15.90 0.43 -10.57
N CYS A 68 -15.56 -0.08 -9.40
CA CYS A 68 -16.44 -0.35 -8.25
C CYS A 68 -15.60 -0.47 -6.97
N ARG A 69 -15.81 0.46 -6.04
CA ARG A 69 -15.23 0.38 -4.69
C ARG A 69 -16.22 0.97 -3.68
N PRO A 70 -16.59 0.23 -2.62
CA PRO A 70 -17.55 0.67 -1.63
C PRO A 70 -17.15 1.99 -0.96
N ARG A 71 -18.15 2.87 -0.78
CA ARG A 71 -17.96 4.15 -0.10
C ARG A 71 -17.42 3.97 1.31
N GLU A 72 -18.01 3.03 2.07
CA GLU A 72 -17.66 2.74 3.46
C GLU A 72 -16.22 2.23 3.56
N LEU A 73 -15.82 1.35 2.64
CA LEU A 73 -14.43 0.89 2.54
C LEU A 73 -13.49 2.07 2.31
N SER A 74 -13.76 2.90 1.31
CA SER A 74 -12.95 4.08 0.97
C SER A 74 -12.84 5.07 2.14
N MET A 75 -13.94 5.30 2.85
CA MET A 75 -13.97 6.16 4.04
C MET A 75 -13.10 5.64 5.18
N ILE A 76 -13.06 4.32 5.39
CA ILE A 76 -12.26 3.72 6.47
C ILE A 76 -10.79 3.64 6.06
N THR A 77 -10.52 3.07 4.87
CA THR A 77 -9.16 2.66 4.48
C THR A 77 -8.32 3.77 3.84
N ASP A 78 -8.97 4.76 3.24
CA ASP A 78 -8.27 5.88 2.61
C ASP A 78 -8.49 7.20 3.35
N VAL A 79 -9.71 7.60 3.65
CA VAL A 79 -9.95 8.88 4.33
C VAL A 79 -9.55 8.85 5.79
N SER A 80 -10.17 7.96 6.59
CA SER A 80 -9.91 7.89 8.04
C SER A 80 -8.48 7.44 8.33
N ALA A 81 -7.98 6.45 7.57
CA ALA A 81 -6.63 5.94 7.71
C ALA A 81 -5.56 6.99 7.33
N SER A 82 -5.85 7.93 6.42
CA SER A 82 -4.99 9.09 6.14
C SER A 82 -4.97 10.10 7.30
N ILE A 83 -6.09 10.32 7.96
CA ILE A 83 -6.23 11.34 9.02
C ILE A 83 -5.62 10.87 10.35
N MET A 84 -5.72 9.58 10.68
CA MET A 84 -5.28 9.05 11.98
C MET A 84 -3.78 9.26 12.27
N PRO A 85 -2.83 9.06 11.31
CA PRO A 85 -1.41 9.35 11.52
C PRO A 85 -1.15 10.82 11.87
N PHE A 86 -1.81 11.77 11.20
CA PHE A 86 -1.70 13.18 11.54
C PHE A 86 -2.14 13.46 12.97
N LYS A 87 -3.30 12.92 13.42
CA LYS A 87 -3.78 13.07 14.81
C LYS A 87 -2.78 12.51 15.81
N SER A 88 -2.24 11.33 15.51
CA SER A 88 -1.24 10.69 16.37
C SER A 88 0.05 11.52 16.44
N ALA A 89 0.58 11.94 15.30
CA ALA A 89 1.81 12.73 15.22
C ALA A 89 1.66 14.09 15.92
N ILE A 90 0.55 14.81 15.72
CA ILE A 90 0.25 16.08 16.42
C ILE A 90 0.28 15.89 17.95
N LYS A 91 -0.25 14.78 18.43
CA LYS A 91 -0.26 14.47 19.88
C LYS A 91 1.13 14.19 20.43
N HIS A 92 2.00 13.55 19.65
CA HIS A 92 3.25 12.99 20.15
C HIS A 92 4.51 13.77 19.76
N VAL A 93 4.48 14.63 18.73
CA VAL A 93 5.67 15.31 18.17
C VAL A 93 6.49 16.05 19.22
N LYS A 94 5.86 16.76 20.15
CA LYS A 94 6.56 17.44 21.25
C LYS A 94 7.35 16.49 22.17
N HIS A 95 6.90 15.25 22.27
CA HIS A 95 7.60 14.21 23.02
C HIS A 95 8.75 13.65 22.19
N TRP A 96 8.52 13.36 20.93
CA TRP A 96 9.54 12.81 20.02
C TRP A 96 10.72 13.75 19.77
N MET A 97 10.51 15.06 19.83
CA MET A 97 11.55 16.07 19.68
C MET A 97 12.43 16.23 20.92
N LYS A 98 12.13 15.56 22.04
CA LYS A 98 12.98 15.66 23.24
C LYS A 98 14.28 14.90 23.04
N PRO A 99 15.43 15.49 23.48
CA PRO A 99 16.70 14.78 23.47
C PRO A 99 16.65 13.48 24.29
N ASP A 100 17.16 12.41 23.73
CA ASP A 100 17.25 11.11 24.37
C ASP A 100 18.56 10.98 25.14
N LYS A 101 18.49 11.05 26.49
CA LYS A 101 19.65 10.99 27.36
C LYS A 101 20.35 9.64 27.27
N ARG A 102 21.69 9.66 27.16
CA ARG A 102 22.54 8.48 27.09
C ARG A 102 23.55 8.44 28.25
N LYS A 103 24.02 7.24 28.54
CA LYS A 103 25.09 7.05 29.53
C LYS A 103 26.38 7.66 29.01
N THR A 104 26.95 8.59 29.75
CA THR A 104 28.29 9.18 29.44
C THR A 104 29.39 8.24 29.89
N MET A 105 30.42 8.09 29.06
CA MET A 105 31.58 7.25 29.33
C MET A 105 32.41 7.78 30.51
N PHE A 106 32.93 6.85 31.33
CA PHE A 106 33.91 7.17 32.35
C PHE A 106 35.25 7.61 31.69
N PRO A 107 35.96 8.64 32.22
CA PRO A 107 35.68 9.40 33.45
C PRO A 107 34.79 10.64 33.22
N LEU A 108 34.35 10.93 32.00
CA LEU A 108 33.62 12.15 31.68
C LEU A 108 32.35 12.33 32.51
N ASN A 109 31.66 11.22 32.82
CA ASN A 109 30.44 11.26 33.64
C ASN A 109 30.67 11.79 35.05
N VAL A 110 31.85 11.50 35.67
CA VAL A 110 32.19 12.01 37.02
C VAL A 110 32.73 13.44 36.96
N LEU A 111 33.16 13.90 35.80
CA LEU A 111 33.60 15.27 35.53
C LEU A 111 32.47 16.20 35.07
N GLY A 112 31.19 15.77 35.17
CA GLY A 112 30.01 16.55 34.80
C GLY A 112 29.64 16.48 33.32
N GLY A 113 30.29 15.62 32.55
CA GLY A 113 29.95 15.37 31.14
C GLY A 113 28.52 14.76 30.99
N ARG A 114 27.82 15.15 29.94
CA ARG A 114 26.48 14.65 29.60
C ARG A 114 26.44 14.23 28.14
N SER A 115 25.70 13.16 27.83
CA SER A 115 25.53 12.62 26.49
C SER A 115 24.03 12.46 26.18
N TRP A 116 23.65 12.83 24.98
CA TRP A 116 22.30 12.64 24.49
C TRP A 116 22.28 12.49 22.97
N ILE A 117 21.17 11.98 22.44
CA ILE A 117 20.87 11.92 21.01
C ILE A 117 19.80 12.95 20.71
N GLU A 118 20.03 13.79 19.72
CA GLU A 118 19.03 14.67 19.13
C GLU A 118 18.65 14.14 17.76
N TYR A 119 17.34 13.91 17.58
CA TYR A 119 16.80 13.51 16.28
C TYR A 119 16.57 14.76 15.43
N GLN A 120 17.20 14.80 14.28
CA GLN A 120 17.13 15.91 13.34
C GLN A 120 16.45 15.46 12.04
N PRO A 121 15.73 16.36 11.33
CA PRO A 121 15.19 16.05 10.02
C PRO A 121 16.31 15.77 9.01
N LEU A 122 16.00 14.95 8.02
CA LEU A 122 16.95 14.56 6.97
C LEU A 122 17.05 15.62 5.87
N GLY A 123 15.95 16.27 5.52
CA GLY A 123 15.83 17.20 4.40
C GLY A 123 14.58 16.98 3.57
N VAL A 124 14.72 16.62 2.31
CA VAL A 124 13.62 16.34 1.38
C VAL A 124 13.45 14.83 1.19
N VAL A 125 12.27 14.33 1.52
CA VAL A 125 11.91 12.91 1.40
C VAL A 125 11.04 12.71 0.17
N GLY A 126 11.46 11.80 -0.73
CA GLY A 126 10.65 11.34 -1.84
C GLY A 126 9.70 10.22 -1.38
N VAL A 127 8.46 10.23 -1.88
CA VAL A 127 7.45 9.18 -1.62
C VAL A 127 6.90 8.70 -2.95
N ILE A 128 7.04 7.40 -3.23
CA ILE A 128 6.37 6.74 -4.36
C ILE A 128 5.30 5.86 -3.78
N SER A 129 4.04 6.20 -4.03
CA SER A 129 2.88 5.53 -3.41
C SER A 129 2.12 4.62 -4.38
N PRO A 130 1.49 3.55 -3.85
CA PRO A 130 0.80 2.54 -4.65
C PRO A 130 -0.65 2.94 -4.95
N TRP A 131 -1.34 2.07 -5.67
CA TRP A 131 -2.72 2.28 -6.13
C TRP A 131 -3.79 1.64 -5.23
N ASN A 132 -3.45 0.67 -4.38
CA ASN A 132 -4.47 -0.13 -3.66
C ASN A 132 -5.14 0.62 -2.50
N PHE A 133 -4.42 1.49 -1.80
CA PHE A 133 -4.92 2.47 -0.83
C PHE A 133 -4.20 3.80 -1.06
N PRO A 134 -4.43 4.44 -2.21
CA PRO A 134 -3.58 5.52 -2.71
C PRO A 134 -3.53 6.73 -1.79
N ALA A 135 -4.65 7.14 -1.20
CA ALA A 135 -4.65 8.28 -0.29
C ALA A 135 -3.97 7.95 1.05
N ASN A 136 -4.29 6.80 1.65
CA ASN A 136 -3.70 6.40 2.92
C ASN A 136 -2.18 6.25 2.80
N LEU A 137 -1.71 5.47 1.81
CA LEU A 137 -0.28 5.17 1.63
C LEU A 137 0.53 6.34 1.07
N THR A 138 -0.14 7.46 0.77
CA THR A 138 0.47 8.75 0.48
C THR A 138 0.50 9.65 1.71
N PHE A 139 -0.65 9.88 2.34
CA PHE A 139 -0.76 10.88 3.40
C PHE A 139 -0.28 10.40 4.77
N ALA A 140 -0.35 9.10 5.06
CA ALA A 140 0.20 8.56 6.30
C ALA A 140 1.72 8.79 6.41
N PRO A 141 2.55 8.44 5.41
CA PRO A 141 3.97 8.82 5.42
C PRO A 141 4.22 10.33 5.50
N ILE A 142 3.42 11.15 4.79
CA ILE A 142 3.57 12.61 4.85
C ILE A 142 3.39 13.14 6.28
N ALA A 143 2.46 12.56 7.06
CA ALA A 143 2.28 12.95 8.46
C ALA A 143 3.57 12.78 9.27
N ASP A 144 4.25 11.64 9.11
CA ASP A 144 5.49 11.34 9.82
C ASP A 144 6.70 12.15 9.28
N ILE A 145 6.76 12.36 7.97
CA ILE A 145 7.76 13.19 7.31
C ILE A 145 7.70 14.64 7.86
N LEU A 146 6.48 15.22 7.93
CA LEU A 146 6.27 16.56 8.46
C LEU A 146 6.49 16.63 9.99
N ALA A 147 6.09 15.58 10.73
CA ALA A 147 6.36 15.48 12.16
C ALA A 147 7.86 15.45 12.46
N ALA A 148 8.64 14.79 11.63
CA ALA A 148 10.11 14.80 11.72
C ALA A 148 10.74 16.14 11.32
N GLY A 149 9.98 17.04 10.68
CA GLY A 149 10.45 18.36 10.25
C GLY A 149 11.02 18.39 8.83
N ASN A 150 10.80 17.34 8.05
CA ASN A 150 11.23 17.23 6.66
C ASN A 150 10.29 17.96 5.69
N ARG A 151 10.73 18.03 4.43
CA ARG A 151 9.93 18.35 3.25
C ARG A 151 9.56 17.07 2.52
N ALA A 152 8.51 17.07 1.70
CA ALA A 152 8.08 15.91 0.95
C ALA A 152 7.86 16.21 -0.53
N MET A 153 8.27 15.28 -1.38
CA MET A 153 7.83 15.20 -2.76
C MET A 153 7.14 13.85 -2.98
N VAL A 154 6.07 13.82 -3.76
CA VAL A 154 5.23 12.63 -3.93
C VAL A 154 5.06 12.29 -5.40
N LYS A 155 5.20 11.02 -5.76
CA LYS A 155 4.78 10.43 -7.03
C LYS A 155 3.68 9.40 -6.76
N PRO A 156 2.39 9.73 -6.99
CA PRO A 156 1.30 8.77 -6.84
C PRO A 156 1.27 7.77 -7.97
N SER A 157 0.49 6.69 -7.81
CA SER A 157 0.36 5.66 -8.84
C SER A 157 -0.40 6.15 -10.08
N GLU A 158 0.06 5.75 -11.24
CA GLU A 158 -0.61 5.97 -12.54
C GLU A 158 -1.89 5.13 -12.71
N PHE A 159 -2.12 4.12 -11.87
CA PHE A 159 -3.32 3.29 -11.93
C PHE A 159 -4.53 3.92 -11.26
N THR A 160 -4.33 5.02 -10.54
CA THR A 160 -5.39 5.77 -9.87
C THR A 160 -5.33 7.26 -10.24
N PRO A 161 -5.57 7.60 -11.53
CA PRO A 161 -5.41 8.97 -12.01
C PRO A 161 -6.42 9.94 -11.39
N ALA A 162 -7.69 9.58 -11.25
CA ALA A 162 -8.70 10.44 -10.64
C ALA A 162 -8.38 10.73 -9.16
N VAL A 163 -7.92 9.73 -8.41
CA VAL A 163 -7.46 9.91 -7.03
C VAL A 163 -6.23 10.80 -6.98
N SER A 164 -5.29 10.65 -7.93
CA SER A 164 -4.07 11.45 -8.00
C SER A 164 -4.36 12.94 -8.22
N GLU A 165 -5.37 13.27 -9.02
CA GLU A 165 -5.85 14.65 -9.21
C GLU A 165 -6.41 15.23 -7.90
N VAL A 166 -7.28 14.49 -7.21
CA VAL A 166 -7.83 14.94 -5.91
C VAL A 166 -6.73 15.07 -4.86
N MET A 167 -5.73 14.17 -4.85
CA MET A 167 -4.57 14.31 -3.95
C MET A 167 -3.74 15.55 -4.28
N ALA A 168 -3.61 15.92 -5.56
CA ALA A 168 -2.94 17.17 -5.96
C ALA A 168 -3.70 18.41 -5.45
N ASP A 169 -5.03 18.41 -5.52
CA ASP A 169 -5.87 19.48 -4.95
C ASP A 169 -5.71 19.57 -3.42
N ILE A 170 -5.68 18.44 -2.73
CA ILE A 170 -5.44 18.37 -1.28
C ILE A 170 -4.07 18.96 -0.93
N VAL A 171 -3.02 18.58 -1.65
CA VAL A 171 -1.65 19.08 -1.42
C VAL A 171 -1.59 20.58 -1.65
N LYS A 172 -2.14 21.07 -2.76
CA LYS A 172 -2.21 22.50 -3.10
C LYS A 172 -3.00 23.34 -2.08
N ASP A 173 -4.08 22.78 -1.54
CA ASP A 173 -4.92 23.45 -0.53
C ASP A 173 -4.24 23.49 0.86
N ALA A 174 -3.41 22.48 1.17
CA ALA A 174 -2.81 22.32 2.49
C ALA A 174 -1.43 22.96 2.64
N TRP A 175 -0.60 22.93 1.60
CA TRP A 175 0.83 23.27 1.72
C TRP A 175 1.35 24.10 0.57
N ASP A 176 2.38 24.89 0.86
CA ASP A 176 3.24 25.47 -0.17
C ASP A 176 4.05 24.36 -0.85
N GLU A 177 4.38 24.52 -2.13
CA GLU A 177 5.18 23.56 -2.88
C GLU A 177 6.56 23.30 -2.26
N LYS A 178 7.08 24.29 -1.51
CA LYS A 178 8.32 24.14 -0.74
C LYS A 178 8.17 23.25 0.51
N GLU A 179 6.94 22.96 0.96
CA GLU A 179 6.67 22.07 2.08
C GLU A 179 6.34 20.66 1.58
N VAL A 180 5.35 20.55 0.68
CA VAL A 180 4.92 19.28 0.05
C VAL A 180 4.59 19.54 -1.41
N ALA A 181 5.14 18.75 -2.31
CA ALA A 181 4.85 18.77 -3.74
C ALA A 181 4.39 17.39 -4.22
N ILE A 182 3.54 17.35 -5.25
CA ILE A 182 3.05 16.09 -5.83
C ILE A 182 3.16 16.14 -7.36
N PHE A 183 3.61 15.03 -7.95
CA PHE A 183 3.87 14.88 -9.38
C PHE A 183 3.12 13.66 -9.93
N PRO A 184 1.84 13.81 -10.32
CA PRO A 184 1.14 12.78 -11.09
C PRO A 184 1.86 12.49 -12.40
N GLY A 185 1.67 11.30 -12.94
CA GLY A 185 2.26 10.92 -14.22
C GLY A 185 2.49 9.42 -14.34
N GLY A 186 2.94 9.00 -15.52
CA GLY A 186 3.14 7.60 -15.88
C GLY A 186 4.44 6.99 -15.32
N PRO A 187 4.79 5.79 -15.84
CA PRO A 187 6.01 5.09 -15.42
C PRO A 187 7.30 5.91 -15.67
N GLU A 188 7.34 6.71 -16.73
CA GLU A 188 8.48 7.59 -17.06
C GLU A 188 8.71 8.66 -16.00
N THR A 189 7.63 9.25 -15.45
CA THR A 189 7.69 10.15 -14.30
C THR A 189 8.25 9.44 -13.07
N GLY A 190 7.82 8.18 -12.84
CA GLY A 190 8.34 7.34 -11.76
C GLY A 190 9.84 7.05 -11.89
N VAL A 191 10.31 6.78 -13.11
CA VAL A 191 11.75 6.60 -13.38
C VAL A 191 12.52 7.88 -13.13
N ALA A 192 12.06 9.03 -13.63
CA ALA A 192 12.71 10.32 -13.40
C ALA A 192 12.74 10.67 -11.91
N PHE A 193 11.61 10.48 -11.21
CA PHE A 193 11.49 10.73 -9.77
C PHE A 193 12.47 9.86 -8.94
N SER A 194 12.59 8.58 -9.25
CA SER A 194 13.47 7.66 -8.53
C SER A 194 14.97 7.95 -8.70
N ASN A 195 15.35 8.70 -9.74
CA ASN A 195 16.72 9.15 -9.98
C ASN A 195 17.05 10.50 -9.31
N LEU A 196 16.10 11.18 -8.68
CA LEU A 196 16.38 12.42 -7.96
C LEU A 196 17.23 12.15 -6.70
N PRO A 197 18.17 13.06 -6.38
CA PRO A 197 19.04 12.92 -5.22
C PRO A 197 18.33 13.36 -3.94
N PHE A 198 17.27 12.64 -3.52
CA PHE A 198 16.60 12.87 -2.24
C PHE A 198 17.51 12.62 -1.04
N ASP A 199 17.11 13.10 0.14
CA ASP A 199 17.78 12.78 1.40
C ASP A 199 17.27 11.46 1.98
N HIS A 200 16.09 11.01 1.55
CA HIS A 200 15.52 9.67 1.76
C HIS A 200 14.44 9.39 0.71
N LEU A 201 14.23 8.13 0.34
CA LEU A 201 13.18 7.72 -0.59
C LEU A 201 12.35 6.58 0.03
N LEU A 202 11.05 6.82 0.19
CA LEU A 202 10.07 5.81 0.57
C LEU A 202 9.39 5.28 -0.70
N PHE A 203 9.35 3.98 -0.85
CA PHE A 203 8.62 3.29 -1.92
C PHE A 203 7.68 2.25 -1.32
N THR A 204 6.42 2.28 -1.72
CA THR A 204 5.44 1.23 -1.45
C THR A 204 4.95 0.62 -2.74
N GLY A 205 5.12 -0.71 -2.92
CA GLY A 205 4.72 -1.38 -4.15
C GLY A 205 5.31 -2.79 -4.33
N ALA A 206 5.36 -3.26 -5.58
CA ALA A 206 5.82 -4.60 -5.89
C ALA A 206 7.35 -4.76 -5.76
N THR A 207 7.79 -5.91 -5.24
CA THR A 207 9.22 -6.26 -5.06
C THR A 207 10.04 -6.12 -6.34
N GLY A 208 9.46 -6.49 -7.49
CA GLY A 208 10.15 -6.35 -8.80
C GLY A 208 10.50 -4.90 -9.12
N ILE A 209 9.59 -3.96 -8.83
CA ILE A 209 9.79 -2.53 -9.03
C ILE A 209 10.78 -1.98 -8.00
N ALA A 210 10.70 -2.43 -6.73
CA ALA A 210 11.60 -2.00 -5.67
C ALA A 210 13.09 -2.18 -6.02
N ARG A 211 13.44 -3.26 -6.73
CA ARG A 211 14.81 -3.50 -7.21
C ARG A 211 15.29 -2.38 -8.14
N HIS A 212 14.43 -1.88 -9.03
CA HIS A 212 14.75 -0.76 -9.91
C HIS A 212 14.88 0.55 -9.13
N ILE A 213 13.99 0.78 -8.14
CA ILE A 213 14.05 1.95 -7.25
C ILE A 213 15.37 1.96 -6.46
N MET A 214 15.76 0.84 -5.85
CA MET A 214 17.03 0.72 -5.15
C MET A 214 18.24 1.00 -6.06
N ALA A 215 18.23 0.43 -7.26
CA ALA A 215 19.30 0.65 -8.22
C ALA A 215 19.42 2.12 -8.68
N ALA A 216 18.28 2.82 -8.83
CA ALA A 216 18.25 4.25 -9.13
C ALA A 216 18.76 5.08 -7.95
N ALA A 217 18.25 4.84 -6.75
CA ALA A 217 18.64 5.54 -5.51
C ALA A 217 20.12 5.39 -5.20
N ALA A 218 20.69 4.20 -5.43
CA ALA A 218 22.12 3.90 -5.18
C ALA A 218 23.09 4.81 -5.95
N LYS A 219 22.69 5.31 -7.14
CA LYS A 219 23.53 6.24 -7.93
C LYS A 219 23.83 7.54 -7.19
N ASN A 220 22.89 7.99 -6.36
CA ASN A 220 23.00 9.22 -5.57
C ASN A 220 23.20 8.94 -4.07
N LEU A 221 23.45 7.68 -3.68
CA LEU A 221 23.57 7.23 -2.28
C LEU A 221 22.34 7.59 -1.43
N VAL A 222 21.14 7.60 -2.03
CA VAL A 222 19.88 7.88 -1.34
C VAL A 222 19.47 6.67 -0.50
N PRO A 223 19.32 6.81 0.83
CA PRO A 223 18.74 5.77 1.66
C PRO A 223 17.28 5.49 1.26
N VAL A 224 16.87 4.22 1.30
CA VAL A 224 15.50 3.82 0.93
C VAL A 224 14.79 3.10 2.06
N THR A 225 13.48 3.35 2.19
CA THR A 225 12.54 2.50 2.92
C THR A 225 11.63 1.85 1.91
N LEU A 226 11.52 0.53 1.97
CA LEU A 226 10.73 -0.27 1.02
C LEU A 226 9.61 -0.97 1.77
N GLU A 227 8.37 -0.59 1.45
CA GLU A 227 7.15 -1.26 1.91
C GLU A 227 6.63 -2.12 0.75
N LEU A 228 6.73 -3.43 0.91
CA LEU A 228 6.51 -4.40 -0.15
C LEU A 228 5.40 -5.38 0.22
N GLY A 229 5.00 -6.18 -0.75
CA GLY A 229 4.09 -7.29 -0.53
C GLY A 229 4.78 -8.52 0.07
N GLY A 230 4.00 -9.56 0.21
CA GLY A 230 4.45 -10.87 0.68
C GLY A 230 3.36 -11.91 0.60
N LYS A 231 3.72 -13.17 0.83
CA LYS A 231 2.76 -14.27 0.89
C LYS A 231 2.33 -14.50 2.33
N SER A 232 1.34 -13.71 2.80
CA SER A 232 0.84 -13.76 4.17
C SER A 232 0.14 -15.10 4.47
N PRO A 233 0.73 -16.00 5.29
CA PRO A 233 0.12 -17.28 5.63
C PRO A 233 -1.01 -17.12 6.65
N VAL A 234 -2.07 -17.89 6.49
CA VAL A 234 -2.99 -18.19 7.57
C VAL A 234 -2.84 -19.64 7.96
N ILE A 235 -2.56 -19.94 9.22
CA ILE A 235 -2.42 -21.29 9.74
C ILE A 235 -3.56 -21.56 10.71
N LEU A 236 -4.44 -22.49 10.34
CA LEU A 236 -5.56 -22.91 11.17
C LEU A 236 -5.11 -24.05 12.07
N SER A 237 -5.16 -23.87 13.38
CA SER A 237 -4.87 -24.95 14.34
C SER A 237 -6.08 -25.88 14.50
N ARG A 238 -5.84 -27.12 15.00
CA ARG A 238 -6.90 -28.08 15.29
C ARG A 238 -7.87 -27.64 16.39
N SER A 239 -7.47 -26.70 17.21
CA SER A 239 -8.31 -26.14 18.29
C SER A 239 -9.06 -24.86 17.87
N ALA A 240 -8.93 -24.42 16.62
CA ALA A 240 -9.59 -23.21 16.15
C ALA A 240 -11.10 -23.47 15.94
N ASP A 241 -11.90 -22.43 16.23
CA ASP A 241 -13.29 -22.36 15.76
C ASP A 241 -13.27 -22.04 14.26
N ILE A 242 -13.54 -23.07 13.44
CA ILE A 242 -13.43 -22.98 11.97
C ILE A 242 -14.40 -21.92 11.42
N LYS A 243 -15.64 -21.89 11.88
CA LYS A 243 -16.64 -20.91 11.44
C LYS A 243 -16.18 -19.47 11.70
N GLN A 244 -15.75 -19.19 12.94
CA GLN A 244 -15.27 -17.87 13.27
C GLN A 244 -13.98 -17.50 12.50
N ALA A 245 -13.08 -18.46 12.34
CA ALA A 245 -11.84 -18.26 11.61
C ALA A 245 -12.11 -17.93 10.13
N MET A 246 -12.98 -18.69 9.46
CA MET A 246 -13.28 -18.47 8.03
C MET A 246 -14.03 -17.16 7.79
N SER A 247 -14.93 -16.77 8.67
CA SER A 247 -15.56 -15.46 8.60
C SER A 247 -14.52 -14.32 8.58
N ARG A 248 -13.49 -14.39 9.45
CA ARG A 248 -12.42 -13.39 9.51
C ARG A 248 -11.44 -13.46 8.34
N VAL A 249 -11.07 -14.67 7.94
CA VAL A 249 -10.19 -14.91 6.79
C VAL A 249 -10.83 -14.37 5.51
N MET A 250 -12.12 -14.67 5.30
CA MET A 250 -12.82 -14.21 4.11
C MET A 250 -13.10 -12.71 4.13
N LEU A 251 -13.34 -12.10 5.29
CA LEU A 251 -13.39 -10.64 5.40
C LEU A 251 -12.06 -10.01 4.94
N GLY A 252 -10.92 -10.52 5.42
CA GLY A 252 -9.60 -10.03 4.99
C GLY A 252 -9.28 -10.32 3.54
N LYS A 253 -9.75 -11.47 3.00
CA LYS A 253 -9.52 -11.87 1.60
C LYS A 253 -10.40 -11.12 0.60
N THR A 254 -11.63 -10.76 0.97
CA THR A 254 -12.57 -10.09 0.07
C THR A 254 -12.54 -8.56 0.19
N MET A 255 -12.03 -8.04 1.31
CA MET A 255 -11.78 -6.60 1.45
C MET A 255 -10.88 -6.12 0.30
N ASN A 256 -11.30 -5.08 -0.41
CA ASN A 256 -10.63 -4.56 -1.60
C ASN A 256 -10.31 -5.64 -2.66
N ALA A 257 -11.16 -6.69 -2.75
CA ALA A 257 -10.95 -7.88 -3.58
C ALA A 257 -9.58 -8.57 -3.34
N GLY A 258 -9.06 -8.55 -2.11
CA GLY A 258 -7.76 -9.12 -1.76
C GLY A 258 -6.55 -8.33 -2.25
N GLN A 259 -6.73 -7.13 -2.78
CA GLN A 259 -5.67 -6.24 -3.26
C GLN A 259 -5.03 -5.48 -2.10
N ILE A 260 -4.50 -6.22 -1.13
CA ILE A 260 -3.93 -5.74 0.13
C ILE A 260 -2.64 -6.50 0.42
N CYS A 261 -1.57 -5.81 0.78
CA CYS A 261 -0.28 -6.40 1.16
C CYS A 261 -0.36 -7.35 2.37
N LEU A 262 -1.40 -7.22 3.20
CA LEU A 262 -1.67 -8.05 4.38
C LEU A 262 -2.82 -9.05 4.17
N ALA A 263 -3.41 -9.14 2.97
CA ALA A 263 -4.48 -10.09 2.70
C ALA A 263 -4.01 -11.53 2.93
N PRO A 264 -4.86 -12.43 3.46
CA PRO A 264 -4.57 -13.86 3.47
C PRO A 264 -4.16 -14.33 2.07
N ASP A 265 -2.91 -14.72 1.89
CA ASP A 265 -2.41 -15.15 0.58
C ASP A 265 -2.67 -16.64 0.36
N TYR A 266 -2.35 -17.46 1.35
CA TYR A 266 -2.69 -18.89 1.36
C TYR A 266 -3.12 -19.35 2.76
N LEU A 267 -3.89 -20.43 2.81
CA LEU A 267 -4.41 -21.05 4.03
C LEU A 267 -3.81 -22.43 4.22
N MET A 268 -3.26 -22.69 5.41
CA MET A 268 -2.82 -24.04 5.82
C MET A 268 -3.78 -24.60 6.85
N VAL A 269 -4.32 -25.78 6.56
CA VAL A 269 -5.35 -26.42 7.38
C VAL A 269 -4.96 -27.86 7.73
N PRO A 270 -5.42 -28.42 8.88
CA PRO A 270 -5.32 -29.86 9.13
C PRO A 270 -6.00 -30.64 8.00
N GLU A 271 -5.40 -31.74 7.53
CA GLU A 271 -5.93 -32.50 6.39
C GLU A 271 -7.38 -32.97 6.59
N GLU A 272 -7.74 -33.31 7.82
CA GLU A 272 -9.08 -33.73 8.21
C GLU A 272 -10.14 -32.61 8.22
N SER A 273 -9.73 -31.34 8.18
CA SER A 273 -10.65 -30.18 8.31
C SER A 273 -10.96 -29.49 6.97
N VAL A 274 -10.39 -29.96 5.87
CA VAL A 274 -10.47 -29.24 4.56
C VAL A 274 -11.90 -29.03 4.09
N ASP A 275 -12.73 -30.07 4.15
CA ASP A 275 -14.10 -29.98 3.62
C ASP A 275 -14.99 -29.09 4.48
N GLU A 276 -14.80 -29.09 5.82
CA GLU A 276 -15.47 -28.18 6.74
C GLU A 276 -15.03 -26.72 6.49
N VAL A 277 -13.73 -26.50 6.31
CA VAL A 277 -13.18 -25.18 5.99
C VAL A 277 -13.76 -24.63 4.69
N ILE A 278 -13.85 -25.44 3.64
CA ILE A 278 -14.44 -25.04 2.35
C ILE A 278 -15.93 -24.68 2.52
N ALA A 279 -16.69 -25.50 3.27
CA ALA A 279 -18.09 -25.23 3.55
C ALA A 279 -18.29 -23.90 4.30
N GLU A 280 -17.46 -23.62 5.31
CA GLU A 280 -17.52 -22.37 6.07
C GLU A 280 -17.02 -21.16 5.27
N ILE A 281 -16.09 -21.33 4.33
CA ILE A 281 -15.73 -20.27 3.36
C ILE A 281 -16.93 -19.90 2.49
N HIS A 282 -17.62 -20.89 1.92
CA HIS A 282 -18.84 -20.64 1.14
C HIS A 282 -19.93 -19.94 1.96
N SER A 283 -20.15 -20.39 3.19
CA SER A 283 -21.10 -19.78 4.11
C SER A 283 -20.75 -18.32 4.40
N ALA A 284 -19.49 -18.03 4.73
CA ALA A 284 -19.01 -16.69 5.01
C ALA A 284 -19.14 -15.74 3.80
N VAL A 285 -18.81 -16.21 2.59
CA VAL A 285 -18.99 -15.42 1.36
C VAL A 285 -20.45 -15.15 1.08
N ALA A 286 -21.34 -16.16 1.24
CA ALA A 286 -22.78 -16.00 1.00
C ALA A 286 -23.42 -15.03 2.00
N GLU A 287 -22.95 -15.02 3.26
CA GLU A 287 -23.41 -14.08 4.28
C GLU A 287 -22.99 -12.64 3.96
N MET A 288 -21.72 -12.42 3.59
CA MET A 288 -21.19 -11.10 3.27
C MET A 288 -21.69 -10.55 1.93
N TYR A 289 -21.77 -11.41 0.93
CA TYR A 289 -22.08 -11.05 -0.46
C TYR A 289 -23.06 -12.03 -1.09
N PRO A 290 -24.35 -11.90 -0.83
CA PRO A 290 -25.38 -12.76 -1.48
C PRO A 290 -25.35 -12.69 -3.02
N LYS A 291 -24.87 -11.58 -3.57
CA LYS A 291 -24.50 -11.36 -4.97
C LYS A 291 -23.12 -10.72 -5.02
N LEU A 292 -22.38 -10.91 -6.10
CA LEU A 292 -21.05 -10.37 -6.31
C LEU A 292 -20.99 -9.40 -7.49
N LEU A 293 -21.50 -9.82 -8.64
CA LEU A 293 -21.39 -9.08 -9.90
C LEU A 293 -22.19 -7.78 -9.85
N ASP A 294 -23.48 -7.89 -9.53
CA ASP A 294 -24.35 -6.72 -9.31
C ASP A 294 -24.40 -6.34 -7.83
N ASN A 295 -23.24 -5.95 -7.30
CA ASN A 295 -23.10 -5.57 -5.90
C ASN A 295 -22.05 -4.46 -5.72
N GLY A 296 -22.51 -3.25 -5.39
CA GLY A 296 -21.65 -2.09 -5.10
C GLY A 296 -20.76 -2.23 -3.85
N GLN A 297 -21.00 -3.26 -3.01
CA GLN A 297 -20.20 -3.54 -1.81
C GLN A 297 -19.04 -4.51 -2.08
N TYR A 298 -18.95 -5.11 -3.28
CA TYR A 298 -17.86 -5.98 -3.68
C TYR A 298 -16.95 -5.27 -4.69
N THR A 299 -15.69 -5.05 -4.29
CA THR A 299 -14.71 -4.25 -5.04
C THR A 299 -14.25 -4.98 -6.32
N SER A 300 -14.02 -4.22 -7.40
CA SER A 300 -13.40 -4.70 -8.64
C SER A 300 -11.87 -4.84 -8.53
N MET A 301 -11.27 -5.64 -9.40
CA MET A 301 -9.85 -5.55 -9.68
C MET A 301 -9.55 -4.19 -10.33
N ILE A 302 -8.41 -3.60 -9.97
CA ILE A 302 -8.09 -2.21 -10.38
C ILE A 302 -8.10 -1.99 -11.89
N ASN A 303 -7.67 -2.96 -12.68
CA ASN A 303 -7.62 -2.86 -14.14
C ASN A 303 -7.53 -4.23 -14.80
N GLU A 304 -7.62 -4.23 -16.14
CA GLU A 304 -7.54 -5.43 -16.98
C GLU A 304 -6.26 -6.24 -16.75
N ARG A 305 -5.10 -5.60 -16.58
CA ARG A 305 -3.83 -6.30 -16.36
C ARG A 305 -3.86 -7.16 -15.09
N HIS A 306 -4.38 -6.60 -13.98
CA HIS A 306 -4.48 -7.34 -12.70
C HIS A 306 -5.59 -8.39 -12.75
N PHE A 307 -6.68 -8.11 -13.46
CA PHE A 307 -7.75 -9.07 -13.70
C PHE A 307 -7.25 -10.28 -14.51
N SER A 308 -6.59 -10.05 -15.65
CA SER A 308 -6.02 -11.11 -16.49
C SER A 308 -4.99 -11.95 -15.75
N ARG A 309 -4.14 -11.33 -14.90
CA ARG A 309 -3.18 -12.07 -14.08
C ARG A 309 -3.88 -13.06 -13.13
N MET A 310 -5.03 -12.73 -12.58
CA MET A 310 -5.81 -13.67 -11.76
C MET A 310 -6.34 -14.84 -12.59
N GLN A 311 -6.84 -14.57 -13.79
CA GLN A 311 -7.30 -15.61 -14.69
C GLN A 311 -6.15 -16.54 -15.14
N GLU A 312 -4.98 -15.98 -15.43
CA GLU A 312 -3.77 -16.76 -15.74
C GLU A 312 -3.35 -17.67 -14.58
N ASN A 313 -3.40 -17.17 -13.33
CA ASN A 313 -3.09 -17.97 -12.16
C ASN A 313 -4.07 -19.14 -11.98
N LEU A 314 -5.37 -18.92 -12.22
CA LEU A 314 -6.37 -19.98 -12.19
C LEU A 314 -6.18 -21.01 -13.32
N ALA A 315 -5.87 -20.54 -14.53
CA ALA A 315 -5.62 -21.40 -15.68
C ALA A 315 -4.37 -22.27 -15.46
N ASP A 316 -3.27 -21.72 -14.93
CA ASP A 316 -2.06 -22.45 -14.56
C ASP A 316 -2.35 -23.51 -13.49
N ALA A 317 -3.05 -23.12 -12.42
CA ALA A 317 -3.40 -24.04 -11.34
C ALA A 317 -4.27 -25.20 -11.82
N LYS A 318 -5.29 -24.91 -12.63
CA LYS A 318 -6.17 -25.92 -13.23
C LYS A 318 -5.42 -26.87 -14.15
N ALA A 319 -4.55 -26.35 -15.01
CA ALA A 319 -3.74 -27.15 -15.94
C ALA A 319 -2.77 -28.11 -15.20
N LYS A 320 -2.32 -27.72 -14.00
CA LYS A 320 -1.45 -28.51 -13.12
C LYS A 320 -2.22 -29.40 -12.13
N GLY A 321 -3.54 -29.50 -12.26
CA GLY A 321 -4.37 -30.47 -11.53
C GLY A 321 -4.97 -29.98 -10.21
N ALA A 322 -4.90 -28.68 -9.90
CA ALA A 322 -5.65 -28.15 -8.77
C ALA A 322 -7.16 -28.13 -9.03
N GLU A 323 -7.93 -28.37 -7.98
CA GLU A 323 -9.38 -28.20 -8.00
C GLU A 323 -9.72 -26.71 -7.78
N ILE A 324 -10.47 -26.12 -8.71
CA ILE A 324 -10.89 -24.73 -8.67
C ILE A 324 -12.34 -24.66 -8.19
N ILE A 325 -12.58 -23.98 -7.06
CA ILE A 325 -13.89 -23.89 -6.41
C ILE A 325 -14.27 -22.43 -6.26
N GLU A 326 -15.20 -21.95 -7.09
CA GLU A 326 -15.70 -20.59 -7.03
C GLU A 326 -16.71 -20.40 -5.91
N CYS A 327 -16.57 -19.38 -5.09
CA CYS A 327 -17.55 -18.97 -4.11
C CYS A 327 -18.49 -17.94 -4.73
N ASN A 328 -19.50 -18.42 -5.48
CA ASN A 328 -20.48 -17.64 -6.22
C ASN A 328 -21.92 -18.00 -5.76
N PRO A 329 -22.41 -17.38 -4.67
CA PRO A 329 -23.67 -17.80 -4.03
C PRO A 329 -24.91 -17.69 -4.93
N ALA A 330 -24.95 -16.68 -5.81
CA ALA A 330 -26.07 -16.45 -6.72
C ALA A 330 -25.93 -17.14 -8.09
N ALA A 331 -24.85 -17.92 -8.29
CA ALA A 331 -24.51 -18.54 -9.58
C ALA A 331 -24.52 -17.52 -10.75
N GLU A 332 -23.97 -16.33 -10.49
CA GLU A 332 -23.89 -15.24 -11.48
C GLU A 332 -22.90 -15.60 -12.60
N ASP A 333 -23.22 -15.20 -13.83
CA ASP A 333 -22.35 -15.42 -14.99
C ASP A 333 -21.38 -14.25 -15.16
N PHE A 334 -20.15 -14.41 -14.68
CA PHE A 334 -19.10 -13.40 -14.78
C PHE A 334 -18.60 -13.17 -16.22
N SER A 335 -18.94 -14.02 -17.19
CA SER A 335 -18.61 -13.78 -18.60
C SER A 335 -19.42 -12.63 -19.21
N LEU A 336 -20.55 -12.28 -18.61
CA LEU A 336 -21.45 -11.23 -19.05
C LEU A 336 -21.04 -9.83 -18.56
N GLN A 337 -20.03 -9.71 -17.71
CA GLN A 337 -19.56 -8.41 -17.22
C GLN A 337 -18.93 -7.57 -18.32
N GLN A 338 -19.20 -6.27 -18.31
CA GLN A 338 -18.64 -5.31 -19.26
C GLN A 338 -17.72 -4.33 -18.52
N GLY A 339 -16.41 -4.66 -18.48
CA GLY A 339 -15.38 -3.76 -17.95
C GLY A 339 -15.39 -3.52 -16.44
N THR A 340 -16.15 -4.31 -15.67
CA THR A 340 -16.19 -4.17 -14.21
C THR A 340 -15.07 -4.90 -13.49
N HIS A 341 -14.35 -5.80 -14.15
CA HIS A 341 -13.22 -6.57 -13.64
C HIS A 341 -13.46 -7.27 -12.30
N LYS A 342 -14.68 -7.73 -12.04
CA LYS A 342 -15.02 -8.49 -10.83
C LYS A 342 -14.67 -9.96 -11.00
N LEU A 343 -14.15 -10.58 -9.93
CA LEU A 343 -13.86 -12.01 -9.84
C LEU A 343 -14.51 -12.58 -8.58
N PRO A 344 -15.18 -13.74 -8.65
CA PRO A 344 -15.66 -14.39 -7.43
C PRO A 344 -14.46 -14.79 -6.56
N PRO A 345 -14.58 -14.73 -5.22
CA PRO A 345 -13.60 -15.36 -4.35
C PRO A 345 -13.46 -16.83 -4.73
N THR A 346 -12.24 -17.29 -4.98
CA THR A 346 -12.01 -18.62 -5.56
C THR A 346 -10.98 -19.39 -4.75
N ILE A 347 -11.35 -20.58 -4.30
CA ILE A 347 -10.48 -21.52 -3.62
C ILE A 347 -9.71 -22.31 -4.66
N VAL A 348 -8.40 -22.47 -4.43
CA VAL A 348 -7.54 -23.39 -5.17
C VAL A 348 -7.15 -24.53 -4.23
N LYS A 349 -7.84 -25.69 -4.36
CA LYS A 349 -7.61 -26.86 -3.51
C LYS A 349 -6.51 -27.75 -4.09
N ASN A 350 -5.66 -28.28 -3.24
CA ASN A 350 -4.51 -29.11 -3.60
C ASN A 350 -3.49 -28.40 -4.54
N PRO A 351 -3.03 -27.19 -4.23
CA PRO A 351 -2.02 -26.53 -5.04
C PRO A 351 -0.65 -27.23 -4.87
N THR A 352 0.10 -27.34 -5.98
CA THR A 352 1.48 -27.86 -6.00
C THR A 352 2.51 -26.74 -6.10
N GLU A 353 3.75 -26.99 -5.65
CA GLU A 353 4.78 -25.94 -5.53
C GLU A 353 5.22 -25.33 -6.87
N ASP A 354 4.96 -25.98 -8.00
CA ASP A 354 5.25 -25.50 -9.34
C ASP A 354 4.15 -24.58 -9.91
N MET A 355 3.06 -24.36 -9.17
CA MET A 355 1.99 -23.45 -9.56
C MET A 355 2.36 -21.99 -9.25
N ARG A 356 2.14 -21.10 -10.21
CA ARG A 356 2.41 -19.64 -10.07
C ARG A 356 1.76 -19.03 -8.83
N ILE A 357 0.57 -19.50 -8.47
CA ILE A 357 -0.20 -19.00 -7.31
C ILE A 357 0.52 -19.23 -5.96
N LEU A 358 1.46 -20.21 -5.87
CA LEU A 358 2.28 -20.44 -4.69
C LEU A 358 3.66 -19.78 -4.74
N ASP A 359 4.08 -19.29 -5.89
CA ASP A 359 5.37 -18.62 -6.08
C ASP A 359 5.29 -17.10 -5.82
N GLU A 360 4.34 -16.43 -6.48
CA GLU A 360 4.16 -14.98 -6.38
C GLU A 360 3.02 -14.59 -5.44
N GLU A 361 3.09 -13.36 -4.89
CA GLU A 361 1.97 -12.75 -4.16
C GLU A 361 0.72 -12.67 -5.04
N ILE A 362 -0.40 -13.14 -4.53
CA ILE A 362 -1.66 -13.22 -5.29
C ILE A 362 -2.23 -11.82 -5.55
N PHE A 363 -2.37 -11.00 -4.51
CA PHE A 363 -2.93 -9.65 -4.60
C PHE A 363 -4.28 -9.61 -5.33
N GLY A 364 -5.17 -10.52 -4.91
CA GLY A 364 -6.47 -10.77 -5.53
C GLY A 364 -7.32 -11.76 -4.74
N PRO A 365 -8.57 -12.06 -5.19
CA PRO A 365 -9.53 -12.84 -4.41
C PRO A 365 -9.37 -14.37 -4.54
N LEU A 366 -8.15 -14.86 -4.82
CA LEU A 366 -7.84 -16.28 -4.91
C LEU A 366 -7.22 -16.79 -3.61
N LEU A 367 -7.63 -17.94 -3.13
CA LEU A 367 -7.17 -18.52 -1.86
C LEU A 367 -6.73 -19.98 -2.03
N PRO A 368 -5.43 -20.26 -2.19
CA PRO A 368 -4.89 -21.61 -2.13
C PRO A 368 -5.05 -22.20 -0.74
N ILE A 369 -5.51 -23.48 -0.68
CA ILE A 369 -5.59 -24.25 0.56
C ILE A 369 -4.58 -25.39 0.51
N LYS A 370 -3.61 -25.35 1.41
CA LYS A 370 -2.63 -26.41 1.65
C LYS A 370 -3.00 -27.18 2.91
N THR A 371 -2.80 -28.49 2.88
CA THR A 371 -3.01 -29.35 4.05
C THR A 371 -1.72 -29.59 4.82
N TYR A 372 -1.84 -29.88 6.11
CA TYR A 372 -0.75 -30.37 6.92
C TYR A 372 -1.21 -31.49 7.87
N LYS A 373 -0.31 -32.43 8.20
CA LYS A 373 -0.51 -33.47 9.20
C LYS A 373 0.01 -33.04 10.57
N ASN A 374 1.24 -32.56 10.60
CA ASN A 374 1.89 -32.08 11.82
C ASN A 374 2.08 -30.54 11.75
N PHE A 375 1.87 -29.88 12.85
CA PHE A 375 1.98 -28.41 12.90
C PHE A 375 3.40 -27.90 12.52
N SER A 376 4.45 -28.68 12.81
CA SER A 376 5.83 -28.35 12.40
C SER A 376 5.99 -28.16 10.89
N GLU A 377 5.23 -28.91 10.08
CA GLU A 377 5.26 -28.78 8.61
C GLU A 377 4.88 -27.36 8.16
N THR A 378 3.99 -26.70 8.90
CA THR A 378 3.60 -25.31 8.59
C THR A 378 4.74 -24.33 8.81
N ILE A 379 5.52 -24.52 9.88
CA ILE A 379 6.68 -23.70 10.21
C ILE A 379 7.77 -23.89 9.16
N ASP A 380 8.06 -25.14 8.80
CA ASP A 380 9.06 -25.48 7.80
C ASP A 380 8.67 -24.89 6.43
N TYR A 381 7.38 -24.97 6.06
CA TYR A 381 6.88 -24.38 4.83
C TYR A 381 7.03 -22.86 4.80
N VAL A 382 6.59 -22.17 5.84
CA VAL A 382 6.71 -20.68 5.92
C VAL A 382 8.17 -20.25 5.86
N ASN A 383 9.07 -20.97 6.55
CA ASN A 383 10.50 -20.65 6.53
C ASN A 383 11.18 -20.95 5.18
N SER A 384 10.57 -21.74 4.31
CA SER A 384 11.09 -22.06 2.97
C SER A 384 10.71 -21.00 1.92
N LYS A 385 9.81 -20.08 2.26
CA LYS A 385 9.31 -18.99 1.40
C LYS A 385 9.85 -17.63 1.86
#